data_036d1dc42948d0280c648af921382fc0
#
_entry.id   036d1dc42948d0280c648af921382fc0
#
_cell.length_a   1.000
_cell.length_b   1.000
_cell.length_c   1.000
_cell.angle_alpha   90.00
_cell.angle_beta   90.00
_cell.angle_gamma   90.00
#
_symmetry.space_group_name_H-M   'P 1'
#
loop_
_entity.id
_entity.type
_entity.pdbx_description
1 polymer ?
#
loop_
_entity_poly.entity_id
_entity_poly.type
_entity_poly.pdbx_seq_one_letter_code
_entity_poly.pdbx_strand_id
1 'polypeptide(L)'
;MSQKTYLSMIARENMENMQYKIVNVHDANGIKLRVAAGAGVLGVLDNKPKSGENATVVVAGLTRCFAGATITAGSFITVTASGTATAVASGQYMLGKAITGCASGSHFQLLIQHNGYRG
;
A
#
# COMPACT_ATOMS: atom_id res chain seq x y z
N MET A 1 -7.06 8.91 -17.22
CA MET A 1 -5.98 9.71 -16.58
C MET A 1 -5.91 9.35 -15.10
N SER A 2 -4.73 9.00 -14.63
CA SER A 2 -4.56 8.70 -13.21
C SER A 2 -4.10 9.96 -12.48
N GLN A 3 -4.68 10.20 -11.31
CA GLN A 3 -4.27 11.27 -10.41
C GLN A 3 -3.80 10.63 -9.11
N LYS A 4 -2.70 11.12 -8.59
CA LYS A 4 -2.12 10.61 -7.35
C LYS A 4 -1.86 11.76 -6.40
N THR A 5 -2.17 11.54 -5.13
CA THR A 5 -1.80 12.44 -4.06
C THR A 5 -0.62 11.82 -3.33
N TYR A 6 0.48 12.54 -3.26
CA TYR A 6 1.72 12.08 -2.65
C TYR A 6 1.93 12.73 -1.29
N LEU A 7 2.57 11.98 -0.41
CA LEU A 7 3.05 12.49 0.87
C LEU A 7 4.53 12.18 0.95
N SER A 8 5.35 13.19 1.27
CA SER A 8 6.79 13.01 1.46
C SER A 8 7.07 12.68 2.92
N MET A 9 7.72 11.55 3.13
CA MET A 9 8.11 11.07 4.46
C MET A 9 9.58 10.67 4.45
N ILE A 10 10.13 10.35 5.60
CA ILE A 10 11.51 9.86 5.70
C ILE A 10 11.47 8.34 5.88
N ALA A 11 12.24 7.63 5.05
CA ALA A 11 12.39 6.20 5.22
C ALA A 11 13.22 5.90 6.46
N ARG A 12 12.66 5.18 7.42
CA ARG A 12 13.34 4.84 8.67
C ARG A 12 14.03 3.49 8.63
N GLU A 13 14.09 2.88 7.45
CA GLU A 13 14.82 1.66 7.17
C GLU A 13 15.16 1.63 5.68
N ASN A 14 16.04 0.72 5.26
CA ASN A 14 16.34 0.58 3.84
C ASN A 14 15.13 0.01 3.13
N MET A 15 14.55 0.77 2.21
CA MET A 15 13.33 0.41 1.47
C MET A 15 13.58 0.29 -0.03
N GLU A 16 14.82 0.02 -0.45
CA GLU A 16 15.16 -0.08 -1.86
C GLU A 16 14.39 -1.17 -2.60
N ASN A 17 14.00 -2.22 -1.90
CA ASN A 17 13.28 -3.35 -2.48
C ASN A 17 11.79 -3.33 -2.14
N MET A 18 11.27 -2.20 -1.70
CA MET A 18 9.90 -2.10 -1.20
C MET A 18 9.00 -1.20 -2.06
N GLN A 19 9.45 -0.82 -3.25
CA GLN A 19 8.62 -0.04 -4.15
C GLN A 19 7.32 -0.79 -4.45
N TYR A 20 6.20 -0.07 -4.43
CA TYR A 20 4.84 -0.58 -4.64
C TYR A 20 4.31 -1.45 -3.51
N LYS A 21 5.03 -1.55 -2.39
CA LYS A 21 4.49 -2.20 -1.19
C LYS A 21 3.77 -1.18 -0.31
N ILE A 22 2.88 -1.68 0.52
CA ILE A 22 2.07 -0.86 1.42
C ILE A 22 2.89 -0.55 2.67
N VAL A 23 2.92 0.71 3.07
CA VAL A 23 3.72 1.18 4.20
C VAL A 23 2.86 1.92 5.21
N ASN A 24 3.37 2.07 6.42
CA ASN A 24 2.66 2.78 7.47
C ASN A 24 3.58 3.79 8.18
N VAL A 25 2.96 4.69 8.91
CA VAL A 25 3.68 5.68 9.71
C VAL A 25 4.42 4.96 10.84
N HIS A 26 5.71 5.28 11.00
CA HIS A 26 6.52 4.79 12.11
C HIS A 26 6.66 5.85 13.21
N ASP A 27 6.90 7.10 12.81
CA ASP A 27 6.97 8.23 13.72
C ASP A 27 6.48 9.50 13.01
N ALA A 28 6.66 10.67 13.61
CA ALA A 28 6.07 11.91 13.12
C ALA A 28 6.39 12.24 11.66
N ASN A 29 7.58 11.88 11.17
CA ASN A 29 8.00 12.15 9.80
C ASN A 29 8.49 10.92 9.06
N GLY A 30 8.41 9.75 9.68
CA GLY A 30 9.05 8.55 9.17
C GLY A 30 8.07 7.42 8.91
N ILE A 31 8.44 6.59 7.92
CA ILE A 31 7.68 5.41 7.55
C ILE A 31 8.54 4.15 7.60
N LYS A 32 7.89 3.03 7.79
CA LYS A 32 8.45 1.69 7.69
C LYS A 32 7.45 0.76 7.03
N LEU A 33 7.91 -0.42 6.60
CA LEU A 33 7.05 -1.51 6.14
C LEU A 33 6.33 -2.18 7.32
N ARG A 34 6.27 -1.55 8.45
CA ARG A 34 5.73 -2.15 9.67
C ARG A 34 4.21 -2.09 9.66
N VAL A 35 3.61 -3.16 9.16
CA VAL A 35 2.17 -3.27 9.02
C VAL A 35 1.70 -4.58 9.62
N ALA A 36 0.46 -4.59 10.10
CA ALA A 36 -0.21 -5.80 10.55
C ALA A 36 -1.28 -6.18 9.52
N ALA A 37 -1.51 -7.46 9.34
CA ALA A 37 -2.51 -7.93 8.37
C ALA A 37 -3.89 -7.31 8.68
N GLY A 38 -4.49 -6.69 7.68
CA GLY A 38 -5.81 -6.09 7.79
C GLY A 38 -5.88 -4.82 8.64
N ALA A 39 -4.75 -4.24 9.03
CA ALA A 39 -4.72 -3.01 9.82
C ALA A 39 -4.74 -1.76 8.92
N GLY A 40 -5.05 -0.62 9.51
CA GLY A 40 -4.97 0.66 8.82
C GLY A 40 -3.54 1.01 8.46
N VAL A 41 -3.33 1.58 7.27
CA VAL A 41 -2.01 1.90 6.73
C VAL A 41 -2.01 3.28 6.10
N LEU A 42 -0.81 3.80 5.79
CA LEU A 42 -0.68 5.12 5.18
C LEU A 42 -0.95 5.09 3.68
N GLY A 43 -0.29 4.22 2.95
CA GLY A 43 -0.42 4.15 1.51
C GLY A 43 0.62 3.24 0.88
N VAL A 44 0.91 3.48 -0.40
CA VAL A 44 1.81 2.66 -1.21
C VAL A 44 3.08 3.44 -1.50
N LEU A 45 4.23 2.81 -1.26
CA LEU A 45 5.54 3.41 -1.54
C LEU A 45 5.78 3.48 -3.05
N ASP A 46 6.12 4.66 -3.56
CA ASP A 46 6.25 4.89 -4.99
C ASP A 46 7.72 4.98 -5.46
N ASN A 47 8.67 5.03 -4.56
CA ASN A 47 10.10 5.09 -4.89
C ASN A 47 10.89 4.05 -4.11
N LYS A 48 12.22 4.13 -4.19
CA LYS A 48 13.13 3.13 -3.60
C LYS A 48 14.13 3.81 -2.65
N PRO A 49 13.65 4.39 -1.54
CA PRO A 49 14.56 5.13 -0.66
C PRO A 49 15.41 4.19 0.19
N LYS A 50 16.64 4.62 0.45
CA LYS A 50 17.46 4.04 1.51
C LYS A 50 17.08 4.66 2.85
N SER A 51 17.55 4.06 3.93
CA SER A 51 17.31 4.61 5.27
C SER A 51 17.77 6.08 5.34
N GLY A 52 16.89 6.94 5.82
CA GLY A 52 17.15 8.37 5.94
C GLY A 52 16.81 9.20 4.71
N GLU A 53 16.51 8.56 3.58
CA GLU A 53 16.16 9.26 2.35
C GLU A 53 14.66 9.57 2.30
N ASN A 54 14.31 10.47 1.39
CA ASN A 54 12.92 10.87 1.18
C ASN A 54 12.12 9.73 0.57
N ALA A 55 11.02 9.37 1.19
CA ALA A 55 10.09 8.37 0.68
C ALA A 55 8.86 9.06 0.13
N THR A 56 8.48 8.71 -1.09
CA THR A 56 7.26 9.21 -1.72
C THR A 56 6.18 8.16 -1.56
N VAL A 57 5.11 8.50 -0.84
CA VAL A 57 4.00 7.60 -0.54
C VAL A 57 2.74 8.09 -1.23
N VAL A 58 2.11 7.25 -2.02
CA VAL A 58 0.81 7.55 -2.63
C VAL A 58 -0.26 7.31 -1.57
N VAL A 59 -0.98 8.35 -1.19
CA VAL A 59 -2.00 8.28 -0.14
C VAL A 59 -3.42 8.35 -0.69
N ALA A 60 -3.57 8.69 -1.95
CA ALA A 60 -4.86 8.69 -2.64
C ALA A 60 -4.64 8.62 -4.14
N GLY A 61 -5.61 8.10 -4.87
CA GLY A 61 -5.58 7.99 -6.33
C GLY A 61 -5.13 6.65 -6.84
N LEU A 62 -4.86 6.56 -8.14
CA LEU A 62 -4.54 5.32 -8.82
C LEU A 62 -3.03 5.09 -8.81
N THR A 63 -2.60 3.95 -8.31
CA THR A 63 -1.17 3.58 -8.26
C THR A 63 -0.99 2.10 -8.52
N ARG A 64 0.26 1.71 -8.80
CA ARG A 64 0.65 0.31 -8.89
C ARG A 64 0.89 -0.23 -7.47
N CYS A 65 0.47 -1.47 -7.24
CA CYS A 65 0.64 -2.11 -5.95
C CYS A 65 1.08 -3.56 -6.14
N PHE A 66 1.94 -4.04 -5.22
CA PHE A 66 2.43 -5.41 -5.28
C PHE A 66 1.44 -6.36 -4.59
N ALA A 67 1.05 -7.43 -5.29
CA ALA A 67 0.06 -8.39 -4.79
C ALA A 67 0.72 -9.54 -4.05
N GLY A 68 0.24 -9.83 -2.85
CA GLY A 68 0.65 -10.99 -2.07
C GLY A 68 -0.24 -12.22 -2.28
N ALA A 69 -1.30 -12.05 -3.07
CA ALA A 69 -2.26 -13.10 -3.40
C ALA A 69 -2.86 -12.79 -4.76
N THR A 70 -3.59 -13.73 -5.35
CA THR A 70 -4.32 -13.47 -6.58
C THR A 70 -5.37 -12.37 -6.34
N ILE A 71 -5.35 -11.34 -7.17
CA ILE A 71 -6.26 -10.20 -7.07
C ILE A 71 -7.23 -10.24 -8.24
N THR A 72 -8.50 -10.04 -7.93
CA THR A 72 -9.56 -9.93 -8.95
C THR A 72 -9.95 -8.47 -9.09
N ALA A 73 -10.11 -8.00 -10.32
CA ALA A 73 -10.55 -6.63 -10.58
C ALA A 73 -11.88 -6.37 -9.86
N GLY A 74 -12.00 -5.23 -9.22
CA GLY A 74 -13.19 -4.83 -8.47
C GLY A 74 -13.16 -5.23 -6.99
N SER A 75 -12.19 -6.01 -6.55
CA SER A 75 -12.07 -6.40 -5.14
C SER A 75 -11.60 -5.24 -4.28
N PHE A 76 -12.10 -5.14 -3.06
CA PHE A 76 -11.54 -4.25 -2.06
C PHE A 76 -10.25 -4.86 -1.52
N ILE A 77 -9.26 -4.02 -1.26
CA ILE A 77 -7.89 -4.43 -0.96
C ILE A 77 -7.50 -4.04 0.46
N THR A 78 -6.83 -4.96 1.14
CA THR A 78 -6.19 -4.72 2.42
C THR A 78 -4.72 -5.13 2.35
N VAL A 79 -4.01 -5.03 3.47
CA VAL A 79 -2.59 -5.32 3.56
C VAL A 79 -2.36 -6.66 4.26
N THR A 80 -1.32 -7.40 3.81
CA THR A 80 -0.78 -8.55 4.54
C THR A 80 0.30 -8.06 5.51
N ALA A 81 0.75 -8.94 6.39
CA ALA A 81 1.84 -8.61 7.32
C ALA A 81 3.17 -8.32 6.61
N SER A 82 3.29 -8.69 5.35
CA SER A 82 4.49 -8.44 4.53
C SER A 82 4.42 -7.13 3.75
N GLY A 83 3.37 -6.33 3.92
CA GLY A 83 3.19 -5.09 3.18
C GLY A 83 2.69 -5.28 1.75
N THR A 84 2.24 -6.46 1.41
CA THR A 84 1.67 -6.76 0.09
C THR A 84 0.15 -6.69 0.14
N ALA A 85 -0.49 -6.63 -1.02
CA ALA A 85 -1.94 -6.49 -1.11
C ALA A 85 -2.64 -7.83 -1.17
N THR A 86 -3.83 -7.89 -0.57
CA THR A 86 -4.71 -9.04 -0.67
C THR A 86 -6.17 -8.56 -0.61
N ALA A 87 -7.11 -9.43 -0.96
CA ALA A 87 -8.53 -9.10 -0.86
C ALA A 87 -8.94 -8.95 0.61
N VAL A 88 -9.79 -7.96 0.89
CA VAL A 88 -10.22 -7.67 2.25
C VAL A 88 -11.16 -8.74 2.78
N ALA A 89 -11.02 -9.08 4.07
CA ALA A 89 -11.96 -9.93 4.80
C ALA A 89 -12.72 -9.10 5.84
N SER A 90 -13.74 -9.69 6.43
CA SER A 90 -14.53 -9.03 7.48
C SER A 90 -13.62 -8.55 8.62
N GLY A 91 -13.85 -7.34 9.09
CA GLY A 91 -13.07 -6.73 10.17
C GLY A 91 -11.75 -6.12 9.74
N GLN A 92 -11.40 -6.17 8.45
CA GLN A 92 -10.13 -5.64 7.96
C GLN A 92 -10.28 -4.27 7.32
N TYR A 93 -9.19 -3.51 7.30
CA TYR A 93 -9.14 -2.17 6.73
C TYR A 93 -9.19 -2.21 5.21
N MET A 94 -10.05 -1.40 4.63
CA MET A 94 -10.20 -1.29 3.17
C MET A 94 -9.35 -0.12 2.68
N LEU A 95 -8.15 -0.42 2.17
CA LEU A 95 -7.25 0.60 1.64
C LEU A 95 -7.76 1.17 0.31
N GLY A 96 -8.34 0.33 -0.52
CA GLY A 96 -8.83 0.77 -1.81
C GLY A 96 -9.44 -0.37 -2.60
N LYS A 97 -9.57 -0.14 -3.90
CA LYS A 97 -10.22 -1.09 -4.81
C LYS A 97 -9.29 -1.43 -5.96
N ALA A 98 -9.21 -2.70 -6.30
CA ALA A 98 -8.41 -3.15 -7.44
C ALA A 98 -9.12 -2.77 -8.74
N ILE A 99 -8.41 -2.04 -9.60
CA ILE A 99 -8.92 -1.68 -10.92
C ILE A 99 -8.59 -2.77 -11.92
N THR A 100 -7.43 -3.41 -11.77
CA THR A 100 -7.06 -4.58 -12.58
C THR A 100 -6.76 -5.74 -11.66
N GLY A 101 -6.79 -6.95 -12.21
CA GLY A 101 -6.41 -8.15 -11.46
C GLY A 101 -4.99 -8.58 -11.78
N CYS A 102 -4.46 -9.49 -10.96
CA CYS A 102 -3.16 -10.12 -11.23
C CYS A 102 -2.99 -11.39 -10.40
N ALA A 103 -1.96 -12.16 -10.74
CA ALA A 103 -1.55 -13.31 -9.94
C ALA A 103 -0.72 -12.86 -8.74
N SER A 104 -0.60 -13.71 -7.74
CA SER A 104 0.28 -13.48 -6.59
C SER A 104 1.71 -13.23 -7.06
N GLY A 105 2.36 -12.24 -6.48
CA GLY A 105 3.73 -11.87 -6.85
C GLY A 105 3.83 -10.90 -8.02
N SER A 106 2.71 -10.48 -8.58
CA SER A 106 2.66 -9.50 -9.67
C SER A 106 2.13 -8.17 -9.17
N HIS A 107 2.11 -7.17 -10.06
CA HIS A 107 1.57 -5.85 -9.75
C HIS A 107 0.19 -5.69 -10.37
N PHE A 108 -0.63 -4.86 -9.72
CA PHE A 108 -1.95 -4.49 -10.23
C PHE A 108 -2.18 -3.00 -9.98
N GLN A 109 -3.24 -2.45 -10.57
CA GLN A 109 -3.59 -1.06 -10.35
C GLN A 109 -4.58 -0.97 -9.20
N LEU A 110 -4.22 -0.20 -8.19
CA LEU A 110 -5.02 0.03 -6.98
C LEU A 110 -5.48 1.47 -6.94
N LEU A 111 -6.77 1.67 -6.78
CA LEU A 111 -7.33 2.99 -6.50
C LEU A 111 -7.41 3.15 -4.98
N ILE A 112 -6.55 3.99 -4.42
CA ILE A 112 -6.52 4.20 -2.98
C ILE A 112 -7.68 5.10 -2.57
N GLN A 113 -8.52 4.56 -1.71
CA GLN A 113 -9.68 5.26 -1.13
C GLN A 113 -9.81 4.74 0.29
N HIS A 114 -9.27 5.42 1.27
CA HIS A 114 -9.31 4.96 2.66
C HIS A 114 -10.77 4.85 3.13
N ASN A 115 -11.32 3.66 3.01
CA ASN A 115 -12.74 3.39 3.25
C ASN A 115 -13.05 2.87 4.65
N GLY A 116 -12.05 2.81 5.53
CA GLY A 116 -12.22 2.29 6.87
C GLY A 116 -12.23 0.76 6.92
N TYR A 117 -12.89 0.20 7.91
CA TYR A 117 -12.88 -1.24 8.14
C TYR A 117 -14.14 -1.89 7.60
N ARG A 118 -13.99 -3.09 7.05
CA ARG A 118 -15.12 -3.88 6.62
C ARG A 118 -15.81 -4.49 7.84
N GLY A 119 -17.11 -4.30 7.90
CA GLY A 119 -17.93 -4.86 8.99
C GLY A 119 -18.14 -6.36 8.93
#